data_5c80f8a773b4893a64759ac706b7cab5
#
_entry.id   5c80f8a773b4893a64759ac706b7cab5
#
_cell.length_a   1.000
_cell.length_b   1.000
_cell.length_c   1.000
_cell.angle_alpha   90.00
_cell.angle_beta   90.00
_cell.angle_gamma   90.00
#
_symmetry.space_group_name_H-M   'P 1'
#
loop_
_entity.id
_entity.type
_entity.pdbx_description
1 polymer ?
#
loop_
_entity_poly.entity_id
_entity_poly.type
_entity_poly.pdbx_seq_one_letter_code
_entity_poly.pdbx_strand_id
1 'polypeptide(L)'
;MHKYAVLILSLLALQTPAAGQNLIESGQELPGLWAGSAAWGDYDSDGDQDLALMGEIANGEQCLRIVRLYGNDEALLFEDQAPGQELIGAYHGELAWADYDNDGDLDLAVVGWDIENQESLRLYRNQETDSSRLLTLDLLQLDDDDPASLQGVRYATLSWGDYDNDGDPDLVVSGMLPSGTSLSRVYQNDGSILQIDEINSENLVNVHNGDLAWSDYDNDGDLDLAVSGDNVTTTGGLREITEFYINDPIGTLSLDGTLAADTKVKGGALAWADYDGDGNLDLAIAGRKGDWGTSFQLYRNRPAGVLVLDETFNLGGARRIDGDLAWIDYDNDGDPDLAATGRSVLSVYQAFVFSNENGRISGGGSAETSLEGLAGGTATWVDYDEDGRADLLLSGTDQSGERRTILYNNQSTALPNTAPTAPIALNPPTVTSNRILFGWAPGTDAESTELTYNLRVGTEPGGGEIYSGTAMVGPGNSGFKTNKILRRSLPPDTYFWSVQTVDGSFARSDWSQEQILNIQQFVSSDQRIRALKEAAMDWGDYDGDGDL
;
A
#
# COMPACT_ATOMS: atom_id res chain seq x y z
N MET A 1 -52.33 -2.23 -31.48
CA MET A 1 -51.97 -2.59 -30.09
C MET A 1 -50.69 -1.84 -29.74
N HIS A 2 -50.86 -0.70 -29.11
CA HIS A 2 -49.74 0.15 -28.68
C HIS A 2 -49.26 -0.33 -27.30
N LYS A 3 -47.98 -0.71 -27.22
CA LYS A 3 -47.32 -0.97 -25.96
C LYS A 3 -46.80 0.37 -25.44
N TYR A 4 -47.33 0.83 -24.35
CA TYR A 4 -46.76 1.93 -23.55
C TYR A 4 -45.63 1.39 -22.72
N ALA A 5 -44.40 1.86 -22.95
CA ALA A 5 -43.29 1.73 -22.04
C ALA A 5 -43.49 2.77 -20.95
N VAL A 6 -43.64 2.33 -19.72
CA VAL A 6 -43.63 3.21 -18.54
C VAL A 6 -42.17 3.40 -18.12
N LEU A 7 -41.65 4.60 -18.39
CA LEU A 7 -40.37 5.06 -17.89
C LEU A 7 -40.56 5.40 -16.40
N ILE A 8 -40.05 4.59 -15.50
CA ILE A 8 -39.96 4.95 -14.08
C ILE A 8 -38.72 5.80 -13.92
N LEU A 9 -38.90 7.13 -13.96
CA LEU A 9 -37.89 8.05 -13.43
C LEU A 9 -37.89 7.91 -11.91
N SER A 10 -36.91 7.23 -11.34
CA SER A 10 -36.59 7.38 -9.93
C SER A 10 -36.05 8.82 -9.72
N LEU A 11 -36.85 9.69 -9.14
CA LEU A 11 -36.34 10.94 -8.58
C LEU A 11 -35.39 10.54 -7.42
N LEU A 12 -34.10 10.54 -7.65
CA LEU A 12 -33.16 10.73 -6.55
C LEU A 12 -33.47 12.12 -5.97
N ALA A 13 -34.06 12.15 -4.81
CA ALA A 13 -34.14 13.38 -4.03
C ALA A 13 -32.70 13.70 -3.62
N LEU A 14 -32.10 14.71 -4.23
CA LEU A 14 -30.90 15.36 -3.72
C LEU A 14 -31.21 15.79 -2.28
N GLN A 15 -30.78 15.00 -1.32
CA GLN A 15 -30.77 15.41 0.08
C GLN A 15 -29.67 16.46 0.20
N THR A 16 -30.05 17.70 0.45
CA THR A 16 -29.08 18.71 0.86
C THR A 16 -28.49 18.26 2.19
N PRO A 17 -27.16 18.12 2.32
CA PRO A 17 -26.53 17.68 3.56
C PRO A 17 -26.94 18.60 4.71
N ALA A 18 -27.18 18.02 5.87
CA ALA A 18 -27.29 18.79 7.10
C ALA A 18 -25.91 19.42 7.36
N ALA A 19 -25.89 20.68 7.83
CA ALA A 19 -24.63 21.38 8.10
C ALA A 19 -23.74 20.53 9.04
N GLY A 20 -22.58 20.08 8.52
CA GLY A 20 -21.62 19.22 9.24
C GLY A 20 -21.48 17.79 8.70
N GLN A 21 -22.15 17.41 7.62
CA GLN A 21 -21.94 16.09 6.94
C GLN A 21 -21.16 16.31 5.64
N ASN A 22 -19.89 15.94 5.67
CA ASN A 22 -19.03 16.05 4.48
C ASN A 22 -18.98 14.75 3.66
N LEU A 23 -19.16 13.58 4.27
CA LEU A 23 -19.17 12.27 3.61
C LEU A 23 -20.61 11.75 3.48
N ILE A 24 -21.06 11.49 2.24
CA ILE A 24 -22.43 11.08 1.90
C ILE A 24 -22.34 9.82 1.05
N GLU A 25 -23.17 8.80 1.33
CA GLU A 25 -23.22 7.58 0.53
C GLU A 25 -23.38 7.90 -0.96
N SER A 26 -22.47 7.37 -1.79
CA SER A 26 -22.44 7.60 -3.24
C SER A 26 -23.62 7.00 -3.98
N GLY A 27 -24.25 5.97 -3.39
CA GLY A 27 -25.30 5.19 -4.02
C GLY A 27 -24.78 4.09 -4.97
N GLN A 28 -23.46 3.85 -5.00
CA GLN A 28 -22.90 2.70 -5.72
C GLN A 28 -23.37 1.37 -5.10
N GLU A 29 -23.81 0.43 -5.94
CA GLU A 29 -24.29 -0.87 -5.48
C GLU A 29 -23.13 -1.87 -5.39
N LEU A 30 -22.38 -1.85 -4.30
CA LEU A 30 -21.29 -2.79 -4.03
C LEU A 30 -21.78 -3.97 -3.17
N PRO A 31 -21.21 -5.18 -3.34
CA PRO A 31 -21.58 -6.33 -2.52
C PRO A 31 -21.13 -6.12 -1.07
N GLY A 32 -22.02 -6.34 -0.11
CA GLY A 32 -21.66 -6.29 1.30
C GLY A 32 -20.69 -7.40 1.68
N LEU A 33 -19.53 -7.05 2.23
CA LEU A 33 -18.44 -7.97 2.53
C LEU A 33 -18.35 -8.30 4.02
N TRP A 34 -17.88 -9.50 4.32
CA TRP A 34 -17.40 -9.90 5.63
C TRP A 34 -16.00 -10.50 5.52
N ALA A 35 -15.14 -10.11 6.46
CA ALA A 35 -13.73 -10.54 6.52
C ALA A 35 -13.03 -10.37 5.15
N GLY A 36 -13.26 -9.22 4.54
CA GLY A 36 -12.80 -8.87 3.22
C GLY A 36 -11.78 -7.75 3.25
N SER A 37 -11.25 -7.46 2.06
CA SER A 37 -10.32 -6.39 1.76
C SER A 37 -10.74 -5.68 0.48
N ALA A 38 -10.27 -4.44 0.32
CA ALA A 38 -10.47 -3.60 -0.86
C ALA A 38 -9.18 -2.88 -1.21
N ALA A 39 -8.86 -2.78 -2.49
CA ALA A 39 -7.71 -2.01 -2.97
C ALA A 39 -8.07 -1.26 -4.27
N TRP A 40 -7.66 0.01 -4.31
CA TRP A 40 -7.81 0.87 -5.47
C TRP A 40 -6.54 0.87 -6.33
N GLY A 41 -6.72 0.96 -7.65
CA GLY A 41 -5.62 1.06 -8.62
C GLY A 41 -6.16 1.14 -10.04
N ASP A 42 -5.51 1.92 -10.88
CA ASP A 42 -5.80 2.01 -12.32
C ASP A 42 -5.28 0.75 -13.01
N TYR A 43 -6.06 -0.36 -12.97
CA TYR A 43 -5.58 -1.65 -13.47
C TYR A 43 -5.71 -1.78 -15.00
N ASP A 44 -6.58 -1.00 -15.62
CA ASP A 44 -6.75 -1.02 -17.06
C ASP A 44 -6.05 0.14 -17.79
N SER A 45 -5.35 1.00 -17.01
CA SER A 45 -4.53 2.12 -17.48
C SER A 45 -5.30 3.15 -18.29
N ASP A 46 -6.57 3.37 -17.96
CA ASP A 46 -7.39 4.40 -18.58
C ASP A 46 -7.31 5.77 -17.86
N GLY A 47 -6.76 5.81 -16.67
CA GLY A 47 -6.50 6.98 -15.84
C GLY A 47 -7.41 7.07 -14.61
N ASP A 48 -8.54 6.38 -14.60
CA ASP A 48 -9.50 6.36 -13.50
C ASP A 48 -9.07 5.32 -12.43
N GLN A 49 -9.47 5.49 -11.18
CA GLN A 49 -9.14 4.54 -10.13
C GLN A 49 -10.19 3.43 -10.06
N ASP A 50 -9.77 2.21 -10.34
CA ASP A 50 -10.58 1.00 -10.29
C ASP A 50 -10.54 0.33 -8.92
N LEU A 51 -11.46 -0.60 -8.67
CA LEU A 51 -11.61 -1.24 -7.37
C LEU A 51 -11.53 -2.76 -7.45
N ALA A 52 -10.61 -3.35 -6.69
CA ALA A 52 -10.60 -4.76 -6.37
C ALA A 52 -11.26 -5.02 -5.02
N LEU A 53 -12.17 -5.99 -4.94
CA LEU A 53 -12.86 -6.40 -3.72
C LEU A 53 -12.69 -7.90 -3.48
N MET A 54 -12.37 -8.30 -2.25
CA MET A 54 -12.46 -9.69 -1.81
C MET A 54 -13.24 -9.84 -0.50
N GLY A 55 -13.79 -11.00 -0.28
CA GLY A 55 -14.48 -11.30 0.99
C GLY A 55 -15.62 -12.30 0.84
N GLU A 56 -16.35 -12.51 1.91
CA GLU A 56 -17.54 -13.36 1.92
C GLU A 56 -18.80 -12.52 1.79
N ILE A 57 -19.62 -12.80 0.78
CA ILE A 57 -20.91 -12.16 0.53
C ILE A 57 -22.08 -13.07 0.90
N ALA A 58 -23.24 -12.48 1.19
CA ALA A 58 -24.49 -13.22 1.32
C ALA A 58 -25.07 -13.55 -0.07
N ASN A 59 -25.39 -14.81 -0.32
CA ASN A 59 -26.06 -15.25 -1.54
C ASN A 59 -27.27 -16.13 -1.17
N GLY A 60 -28.37 -15.48 -0.81
CA GLY A 60 -29.54 -16.15 -0.23
C GLY A 60 -29.21 -16.78 1.12
N GLU A 61 -29.43 -18.11 1.25
CA GLU A 61 -29.08 -18.87 2.47
C GLU A 61 -27.61 -19.35 2.49
N GLN A 62 -26.84 -19.09 1.45
CA GLN A 62 -25.45 -19.51 1.32
C GLN A 62 -24.52 -18.30 1.41
N CYS A 63 -23.28 -18.57 1.77
CA CYS A 63 -22.19 -17.60 1.68
C CYS A 63 -21.32 -17.92 0.46
N LEU A 64 -20.92 -16.91 -0.26
CA LEU A 64 -20.03 -17.02 -1.41
C LEU A 64 -18.78 -16.19 -1.15
N ARG A 65 -17.62 -16.77 -1.35
CA ARG A 65 -16.34 -16.06 -1.33
C ARG A 65 -16.06 -15.51 -2.71
N ILE A 66 -15.67 -14.27 -2.78
CA ILE A 66 -15.43 -13.57 -4.04
C ILE A 66 -14.05 -12.90 -4.05
N VAL A 67 -13.52 -12.75 -5.23
CA VAL A 67 -12.60 -11.67 -5.65
C VAL A 67 -13.23 -11.08 -6.90
N ARG A 68 -13.44 -9.78 -6.94
CA ARG A 68 -14.09 -9.07 -8.05
C ARG A 68 -13.37 -7.78 -8.36
N LEU A 69 -13.37 -7.45 -9.63
CA LEU A 69 -12.90 -6.17 -10.14
C LEU A 69 -14.08 -5.30 -10.52
N TYR A 70 -13.93 -4.02 -10.30
CA TYR A 70 -14.87 -2.99 -10.71
C TYR A 70 -14.08 -1.92 -11.46
N GLY A 71 -14.32 -1.84 -12.77
CA GLY A 71 -13.84 -0.72 -13.60
C GLY A 71 -14.61 0.54 -13.23
N ASN A 72 -13.92 1.66 -13.29
CA ASN A 72 -14.51 2.99 -13.12
C ASN A 72 -14.67 3.66 -14.49
N ASP A 73 -15.82 4.25 -14.77
CA ASP A 73 -16.08 5.04 -15.98
C ASP A 73 -16.90 6.27 -15.59
N GLU A 74 -16.26 7.44 -15.58
CA GLU A 74 -16.86 8.72 -15.17
C GLU A 74 -17.59 8.63 -13.79
N ALA A 75 -16.93 8.12 -12.76
CA ALA A 75 -17.46 7.94 -11.40
C ALA A 75 -18.55 6.87 -11.26
N LEU A 76 -18.65 5.94 -12.17
CA LEU A 76 -19.54 4.78 -12.09
C LEU A 76 -18.74 3.49 -12.02
N LEU A 77 -18.82 2.80 -10.88
CA LEU A 77 -18.22 1.49 -10.70
C LEU A 77 -19.11 0.39 -11.31
N PHE A 78 -18.58 -0.40 -12.19
CA PHE A 78 -19.25 -1.55 -12.78
C PHE A 78 -18.39 -2.80 -12.67
N GLU A 79 -19.00 -3.92 -12.30
CA GLU A 79 -18.28 -5.20 -12.17
C GLU A 79 -17.69 -5.61 -13.52
N ASP A 80 -16.36 -5.73 -13.59
CA ASP A 80 -15.69 -6.23 -14.78
C ASP A 80 -15.92 -7.75 -14.91
N GLN A 81 -16.55 -8.12 -16.00
CA GLN A 81 -16.87 -9.50 -16.36
C GLN A 81 -16.14 -9.90 -17.65
N ALA A 82 -14.89 -9.46 -17.82
CA ALA A 82 -14.11 -9.78 -19.02
C ALA A 82 -14.10 -11.31 -19.27
N PRO A 83 -14.32 -11.74 -20.51
CA PRO A 83 -14.31 -13.16 -20.84
C PRO A 83 -12.92 -13.75 -20.59
N GLY A 84 -12.86 -14.76 -19.73
CA GLY A 84 -11.59 -15.40 -19.35
C GLY A 84 -11.02 -14.94 -18.01
N GLN A 85 -11.62 -13.96 -17.36
CA GLN A 85 -11.29 -13.54 -16.01
C GLN A 85 -11.66 -14.65 -15.02
N GLU A 86 -10.67 -15.31 -14.41
CA GLU A 86 -10.87 -16.40 -13.46
C GLU A 86 -10.22 -16.07 -12.12
N LEU A 87 -10.83 -15.14 -11.36
CA LEU A 87 -10.40 -14.82 -10.02
C LEU A 87 -11.01 -15.79 -9.01
N ILE A 88 -10.16 -16.43 -8.22
CA ILE A 88 -10.59 -17.39 -7.21
C ILE A 88 -10.96 -16.65 -5.93
N GLY A 89 -12.23 -16.74 -5.53
CA GLY A 89 -12.75 -16.04 -4.36
C GLY A 89 -12.07 -16.48 -3.06
N ALA A 90 -11.79 -15.50 -2.20
CA ALA A 90 -11.15 -15.69 -0.91
C ALA A 90 -11.75 -14.78 0.17
N TYR A 91 -11.44 -15.05 1.44
CA TYR A 91 -11.81 -14.24 2.60
C TYR A 91 -10.84 -14.50 3.77
N HIS A 92 -10.95 -13.76 4.86
CA HIS A 92 -9.99 -13.82 5.97
C HIS A 92 -8.54 -13.67 5.51
N GLY A 93 -8.32 -12.67 4.68
CA GLY A 93 -7.05 -12.32 4.09
C GLY A 93 -7.11 -10.95 3.48
N GLU A 94 -6.23 -10.70 2.55
CA GLU A 94 -5.99 -9.40 1.94
C GLU A 94 -5.72 -9.52 0.45
N LEU A 95 -5.94 -8.44 -0.27
CA LEU A 95 -5.51 -8.24 -1.64
C LEU A 95 -4.74 -6.92 -1.78
N ALA A 96 -3.75 -6.88 -2.65
CA ALA A 96 -3.01 -5.67 -2.96
C ALA A 96 -2.49 -5.69 -4.39
N TRP A 97 -2.46 -4.50 -4.97
CA TRP A 97 -1.89 -4.25 -6.28
C TRP A 97 -0.38 -4.01 -6.20
N ALA A 98 0.35 -4.42 -7.22
CA ALA A 98 1.71 -3.98 -7.51
C ALA A 98 2.04 -4.32 -8.96
N ASP A 99 2.90 -3.55 -9.60
CA ASP A 99 3.55 -3.92 -10.86
C ASP A 99 4.78 -4.77 -10.51
N TYR A 100 4.55 -6.08 -10.18
CA TYR A 100 5.62 -6.91 -9.61
C TYR A 100 6.60 -7.44 -10.67
N ASP A 101 6.22 -7.38 -11.94
CA ASP A 101 7.11 -7.78 -13.04
C ASP A 101 7.64 -6.59 -13.86
N ASN A 102 7.36 -5.37 -13.39
CA ASN A 102 7.82 -4.10 -13.97
C ASN A 102 7.45 -3.96 -15.47
N ASP A 103 6.28 -4.48 -15.88
CA ASP A 103 5.80 -4.33 -17.25
C ASP A 103 4.95 -3.07 -17.47
N GLY A 104 4.63 -2.35 -16.41
CA GLY A 104 3.89 -1.09 -16.41
C GLY A 104 2.41 -1.26 -16.08
N ASP A 105 1.94 -2.47 -15.86
CA ASP A 105 0.56 -2.79 -15.53
C ASP A 105 0.42 -3.26 -14.08
N LEU A 106 -0.65 -2.90 -13.39
CA LEU A 106 -0.88 -3.34 -12.02
C LEU A 106 -1.33 -4.81 -11.98
N ASP A 107 -0.57 -5.63 -11.27
CA ASP A 107 -0.86 -7.03 -10.97
C ASP A 107 -1.53 -7.16 -9.60
N LEU A 108 -2.23 -8.28 -9.36
CA LEU A 108 -2.97 -8.49 -8.13
C LEU A 108 -2.46 -9.67 -7.31
N ALA A 109 -2.05 -9.41 -6.07
CA ALA A 109 -1.83 -10.44 -5.07
C ALA A 109 -3.09 -10.66 -4.24
N VAL A 110 -3.44 -11.93 -3.96
CA VAL A 110 -4.58 -12.33 -3.13
C VAL A 110 -4.15 -13.41 -2.15
N VAL A 111 -4.27 -13.15 -0.86
CA VAL A 111 -4.02 -14.13 0.20
C VAL A 111 -5.28 -14.38 1.00
N GLY A 112 -5.48 -15.60 1.50
CA GLY A 112 -6.63 -15.90 2.37
C GLY A 112 -7.14 -17.33 2.25
N TRP A 113 -8.36 -17.53 2.71
CA TRP A 113 -9.04 -18.82 2.69
C TRP A 113 -10.00 -18.90 1.49
N ASP A 114 -9.69 -19.74 0.51
CA ASP A 114 -10.37 -19.77 -0.78
C ASP A 114 -11.70 -20.57 -0.79
N ILE A 115 -12.36 -20.59 -1.96
CA ILE A 115 -13.62 -21.30 -2.18
C ILE A 115 -13.55 -22.82 -1.97
N GLU A 116 -12.35 -23.40 -2.06
CA GLU A 116 -12.11 -24.83 -1.86
C GLU A 116 -11.78 -25.17 -0.40
N ASN A 117 -11.84 -24.18 0.50
CA ASN A 117 -11.40 -24.25 1.89
C ASN A 117 -9.91 -24.59 2.04
N GLN A 118 -9.10 -24.04 1.15
CA GLN A 118 -7.66 -24.12 1.22
C GLN A 118 -7.08 -22.75 1.61
N GLU A 119 -6.02 -22.75 2.37
CA GLU A 119 -5.18 -21.57 2.55
C GLU A 119 -4.45 -21.29 1.23
N SER A 120 -4.53 -20.06 0.73
CA SER A 120 -3.99 -19.71 -0.57
C SER A 120 -3.25 -18.37 -0.56
N LEU A 121 -2.24 -18.28 -1.38
CA LEU A 121 -1.59 -17.05 -1.83
C LEU A 121 -1.46 -17.17 -3.34
N ARG A 122 -2.04 -16.23 -4.07
CA ARG A 122 -2.07 -16.24 -5.54
C ARG A 122 -1.65 -14.90 -6.07
N LEU A 123 -0.89 -14.93 -7.14
CA LEU A 123 -0.56 -13.76 -7.96
C LEU A 123 -1.30 -13.87 -9.27
N TYR A 124 -1.89 -12.79 -9.67
CA TYR A 124 -2.56 -12.63 -10.96
C TYR A 124 -1.83 -11.56 -11.75
N ARG A 125 -1.21 -11.98 -12.84
CA ARG A 125 -0.53 -11.09 -13.76
C ARG A 125 -1.54 -10.40 -14.67
N ASN A 126 -1.42 -9.09 -14.78
CA ASN A 126 -2.20 -8.30 -15.72
C ASN A 126 -1.61 -8.43 -17.11
N GLN A 127 -2.43 -8.71 -18.08
CA GLN A 127 -1.99 -8.89 -19.46
C GLN A 127 -2.88 -8.11 -20.40
N GLU A 128 -2.27 -7.23 -21.17
CA GLU A 128 -2.99 -6.57 -22.26
C GLU A 128 -3.36 -7.57 -23.35
N THR A 129 -4.62 -7.59 -23.75
CA THR A 129 -5.14 -8.36 -24.88
C THR A 129 -5.60 -7.41 -25.99
N ASP A 130 -5.91 -7.94 -27.19
CA ASP A 130 -6.39 -7.14 -28.34
C ASP A 130 -7.63 -6.28 -28.06
N SER A 131 -8.32 -6.47 -26.92
CA SER A 131 -9.60 -5.81 -26.65
C SER A 131 -9.92 -5.55 -25.17
N SER A 132 -9.08 -5.98 -24.24
CA SER A 132 -9.28 -5.79 -22.79
C SER A 132 -8.02 -6.16 -22.02
N ARG A 133 -7.94 -5.73 -20.76
CA ARG A 133 -6.97 -6.26 -19.82
C ARG A 133 -7.52 -7.50 -19.13
N LEU A 134 -6.66 -8.42 -18.76
CA LEU A 134 -7.03 -9.69 -18.17
C LEU A 134 -6.04 -10.10 -17.09
N LEU A 135 -6.50 -10.23 -15.87
CA LEU A 135 -5.72 -10.81 -14.79
C LEU A 135 -5.69 -12.34 -14.92
N THR A 136 -4.54 -12.90 -15.18
CA THR A 136 -4.33 -14.35 -15.31
C THR A 136 -3.50 -14.86 -14.15
N LEU A 137 -3.89 -16.04 -13.61
CA LEU A 137 -3.12 -16.69 -12.55
C LEU A 137 -1.68 -16.96 -13.00
N ASP A 138 -0.70 -16.44 -12.29
CA ASP A 138 0.70 -16.71 -12.58
C ASP A 138 1.10 -18.09 -12.06
N LEU A 139 1.13 -19.04 -12.99
CA LEU A 139 1.48 -20.44 -12.69
C LEU A 139 2.96 -20.64 -12.41
N LEU A 140 3.84 -19.68 -12.75
CA LEU A 140 5.28 -19.78 -12.46
C LEU A 140 5.57 -19.68 -10.96
N GLN A 141 4.65 -19.09 -10.21
CA GLN A 141 4.74 -18.94 -8.75
C GLN A 141 4.14 -20.13 -7.98
N LEU A 142 3.50 -21.07 -8.69
CA LEU A 142 2.78 -22.21 -8.10
C LEU A 142 3.48 -23.52 -8.48
N ASP A 143 4.43 -23.97 -7.69
CA ASP A 143 4.97 -25.33 -7.78
C ASP A 143 4.68 -26.07 -6.48
N ASP A 144 3.64 -26.91 -6.48
CA ASP A 144 3.19 -27.69 -5.32
C ASP A 144 4.28 -28.64 -4.75
N ASP A 145 5.31 -28.94 -5.55
CA ASP A 145 6.43 -29.81 -5.18
C ASP A 145 7.65 -28.99 -4.69
N ASP A 146 7.67 -27.66 -4.87
CA ASP A 146 8.75 -26.79 -4.42
C ASP A 146 8.44 -26.17 -3.03
N PRO A 147 9.22 -26.48 -1.99
CA PRO A 147 9.06 -25.84 -0.69
C PRO A 147 9.33 -24.31 -0.72
N ALA A 148 9.89 -23.79 -1.80
CA ALA A 148 10.08 -22.36 -2.04
C ALA A 148 8.87 -21.68 -2.70
N SER A 149 7.81 -22.42 -3.05
CA SER A 149 6.60 -21.87 -3.64
C SER A 149 5.84 -20.97 -2.67
N LEU A 150 4.94 -20.15 -3.20
CA LEU A 150 4.09 -19.25 -2.41
C LEU A 150 3.24 -20.04 -1.40
N GLN A 151 3.46 -19.77 -0.12
CA GLN A 151 2.79 -20.50 0.96
C GLN A 151 1.44 -19.84 1.30
N GLY A 152 0.35 -20.54 1.02
CA GLY A 152 -0.99 -20.11 1.39
C GLY A 152 -1.21 -20.06 2.91
N VAL A 153 -1.89 -19.01 3.37
CA VAL A 153 -2.26 -18.76 4.76
C VAL A 153 -3.65 -18.15 4.86
N ARG A 154 -4.27 -18.19 6.06
CA ARG A 154 -5.53 -17.53 6.37
C ARG A 154 -5.40 -16.64 7.60
N TYR A 155 -6.40 -15.78 7.88
CA TYR A 155 -6.26 -14.67 8.82
C TYR A 155 -4.98 -13.92 8.52
N ALA A 156 -4.83 -13.62 7.23
CA ALA A 156 -3.61 -13.24 6.59
C ALA A 156 -3.60 -11.75 6.27
N THR A 157 -2.40 -11.23 6.16
CA THR A 157 -2.09 -9.92 5.61
C THR A 157 -0.89 -10.04 4.68
N LEU A 158 -0.79 -9.13 3.73
CA LEU A 158 0.34 -9.02 2.82
C LEU A 158 0.70 -7.55 2.57
N SER A 159 1.95 -7.28 2.21
CA SER A 159 2.39 -5.94 1.85
C SER A 159 3.52 -6.00 0.83
N TRP A 160 3.44 -5.16 -0.19
CA TRP A 160 4.49 -5.00 -1.19
C TRP A 160 5.46 -3.89 -0.80
N GLY A 161 6.75 -4.08 -1.09
CA GLY A 161 7.79 -3.05 -0.89
C GLY A 161 9.13 -3.49 -1.44
N ASP A 162 9.86 -2.61 -2.10
CA ASP A 162 11.24 -2.80 -2.58
C ASP A 162 12.20 -2.64 -1.39
N TYR A 163 12.30 -3.70 -0.53
CA TYR A 163 13.05 -3.60 0.73
C TYR A 163 14.58 -3.69 0.53
N ASP A 164 15.05 -4.29 -0.55
CA ASP A 164 16.48 -4.36 -0.85
C ASP A 164 16.95 -3.29 -1.86
N ASN A 165 16.02 -2.45 -2.31
CA ASN A 165 16.25 -1.34 -3.21
C ASN A 165 16.82 -1.78 -4.58
N ASP A 166 16.43 -2.95 -5.08
CA ASP A 166 16.87 -3.41 -6.40
C ASP A 166 15.93 -3.00 -7.53
N GLY A 167 14.75 -2.50 -7.20
CA GLY A 167 13.75 -1.95 -8.13
C GLY A 167 12.60 -2.90 -8.43
N ASP A 168 12.64 -4.11 -7.94
CA ASP A 168 11.58 -5.09 -8.11
C ASP A 168 10.73 -5.13 -6.81
N PRO A 169 9.41 -4.98 -6.83
CA PRO A 169 8.59 -5.05 -5.60
C PRO A 169 8.64 -6.43 -4.95
N ASP A 170 9.04 -6.47 -3.69
CA ASP A 170 9.10 -7.66 -2.85
C ASP A 170 7.80 -7.86 -2.08
N LEU A 171 7.53 -9.08 -1.61
CA LEU A 171 6.29 -9.41 -0.90
C LEU A 171 6.55 -9.91 0.51
N VAL A 172 5.94 -9.30 1.51
CA VAL A 172 5.84 -9.88 2.86
C VAL A 172 4.43 -10.39 3.11
N VAL A 173 4.31 -11.57 3.71
CA VAL A 173 3.02 -12.22 4.02
C VAL A 173 3.05 -12.76 5.43
N SER A 174 1.97 -12.60 6.17
CA SER A 174 1.76 -13.31 7.43
C SER A 174 0.36 -13.93 7.51
N GLY A 175 0.21 -14.96 8.36
CA GLY A 175 -1.06 -15.64 8.53
C GLY A 175 -0.97 -16.98 9.23
N MET A 176 -2.05 -17.71 9.25
CA MET A 176 -2.16 -19.02 9.89
C MET A 176 -2.10 -20.15 8.85
N LEU A 177 -1.20 -21.09 9.06
CA LEU A 177 -1.09 -22.31 8.27
C LEU A 177 -2.22 -23.30 8.57
N PRO A 178 -2.47 -24.31 7.71
CA PRO A 178 -3.39 -25.41 7.97
C PRO A 178 -3.13 -26.17 9.27
N SER A 179 -1.86 -26.21 9.72
CA SER A 179 -1.45 -26.78 11.01
C SER A 179 -1.98 -26.03 12.23
N GLY A 180 -2.48 -24.80 12.07
CA GLY A 180 -2.87 -23.90 13.14
C GLY A 180 -1.70 -23.15 13.78
N THR A 181 -0.53 -23.15 13.16
CA THR A 181 0.64 -22.34 13.54
C THR A 181 0.68 -21.05 12.74
N SER A 182 1.20 -19.97 13.33
CA SER A 182 1.44 -18.73 12.62
C SER A 182 2.66 -18.83 11.70
N LEU A 183 2.64 -18.07 10.61
CA LEU A 183 3.74 -17.91 9.66
C LEU A 183 3.91 -16.43 9.33
N SER A 184 5.16 -15.99 9.18
CA SER A 184 5.52 -14.75 8.49
C SER A 184 6.66 -15.07 7.54
N ARG A 185 6.58 -14.57 6.30
CA ARG A 185 7.59 -14.79 5.25
C ARG A 185 7.83 -13.54 4.43
N VAL A 186 9.08 -13.36 4.06
CA VAL A 186 9.53 -12.42 3.05
C VAL A 186 9.85 -13.20 1.78
N TYR A 187 9.32 -12.73 0.68
CA TYR A 187 9.62 -13.22 -0.66
C TYR A 187 10.34 -12.10 -1.41
N GLN A 188 11.59 -12.32 -1.72
CA GLN A 188 12.37 -11.45 -2.58
C GLN A 188 11.97 -11.67 -4.04
N ASN A 189 11.77 -10.59 -4.77
CA ASN A 189 11.53 -10.59 -6.20
C ASN A 189 12.87 -10.40 -6.95
N ASP A 190 13.12 -11.20 -7.96
CA ASP A 190 14.29 -11.04 -8.86
C ASP A 190 13.77 -10.99 -10.31
N GLY A 191 13.06 -9.93 -10.62
CA GLY A 191 12.49 -9.68 -11.94
C GLY A 191 11.35 -10.63 -12.31
N SER A 192 10.26 -10.63 -11.55
CA SER A 192 9.01 -11.39 -11.75
C SER A 192 8.94 -12.80 -11.16
N ILE A 193 9.91 -13.23 -10.39
CA ILE A 193 9.87 -14.52 -9.68
C ILE A 193 10.14 -14.29 -8.20
N LEU A 194 9.13 -14.51 -7.39
CA LEU A 194 9.23 -14.42 -5.94
C LEU A 194 9.92 -15.66 -5.36
N GLN A 195 10.97 -15.45 -4.59
CA GLN A 195 11.71 -16.49 -3.89
C GLN A 195 11.70 -16.21 -2.38
N ILE A 196 11.63 -17.26 -1.56
CA ILE A 196 11.69 -17.06 -0.11
C ILE A 196 13.06 -16.49 0.26
N ASP A 197 13.06 -15.33 0.92
CA ASP A 197 14.23 -14.89 1.69
C ASP A 197 14.24 -15.60 3.03
N GLU A 198 14.99 -16.69 3.10
CA GLU A 198 15.09 -17.54 4.31
C GLU A 198 15.64 -16.77 5.50
N ILE A 199 16.59 -15.85 5.29
CA ILE A 199 17.23 -15.09 6.37
C ILE A 199 16.24 -14.12 7.01
N ASN A 200 15.58 -13.30 6.20
CA ASN A 200 14.60 -12.34 6.69
C ASN A 200 13.36 -13.05 7.23
N SER A 201 12.91 -14.13 6.58
CA SER A 201 11.79 -14.94 7.08
C SER A 201 12.07 -15.58 8.45
N GLU A 202 13.30 -16.03 8.71
CA GLU A 202 13.70 -16.58 10.04
C GLU A 202 13.83 -15.49 11.10
N ASN A 203 14.16 -14.26 10.72
CA ASN A 203 14.26 -13.11 11.62
C ASN A 203 12.89 -12.62 12.10
N LEU A 204 11.85 -12.76 11.26
CA LEU A 204 10.53 -12.25 11.59
C LEU A 204 9.81 -13.09 12.63
N VAL A 205 9.08 -12.42 13.51
CA VAL A 205 8.10 -13.09 14.37
C VAL A 205 6.93 -13.61 13.54
N ASN A 206 6.57 -14.88 13.73
CA ASN A 206 5.43 -15.47 13.04
C ASN A 206 4.12 -15.01 13.66
N VAL A 207 3.26 -14.33 12.91
CA VAL A 207 1.96 -13.82 13.36
C VAL A 207 0.83 -14.21 12.41
N HIS A 208 -0.40 -14.01 12.86
CA HIS A 208 -1.62 -14.07 12.07
C HIS A 208 -2.64 -13.09 12.67
N ASN A 209 -3.70 -12.76 11.94
CA ASN A 209 -4.75 -11.87 12.41
C ASN A 209 -4.16 -10.55 12.92
N GLY A 210 -3.39 -9.89 12.10
CA GLY A 210 -2.70 -8.65 12.36
C GLY A 210 -2.45 -7.87 11.08
N ASP A 211 -1.37 -7.11 11.07
CA ASP A 211 -1.03 -6.24 9.96
C ASP A 211 0.48 -6.16 9.73
N LEU A 212 0.87 -5.79 8.51
CA LEU A 212 2.24 -5.62 8.02
C LEU A 212 2.32 -4.27 7.30
N ALA A 213 3.24 -3.41 7.71
CA ALA A 213 3.38 -2.09 7.12
C ALA A 213 4.86 -1.73 6.90
N TRP A 214 5.22 -1.52 5.64
CA TRP A 214 6.52 -0.99 5.25
C TRP A 214 6.61 0.51 5.47
N SER A 215 7.77 1.02 5.86
CA SER A 215 8.06 2.45 5.95
C SER A 215 9.56 2.70 6.11
N ASP A 216 10.10 3.81 5.61
CA ASP A 216 11.44 4.32 5.96
C ASP A 216 11.32 5.12 7.28
N TYR A 217 11.08 4.42 8.42
CA TYR A 217 10.74 5.12 9.66
C TYR A 217 11.95 5.73 10.36
N ASP A 218 13.16 5.27 10.07
CA ASP A 218 14.38 5.86 10.61
C ASP A 218 15.05 6.87 9.65
N ASN A 219 14.44 7.07 8.48
CA ASN A 219 14.89 8.01 7.45
C ASN A 219 16.28 7.69 6.89
N ASP A 220 16.67 6.43 6.76
CA ASP A 220 17.94 6.06 6.15
C ASP A 220 17.85 5.79 4.64
N GLY A 221 16.65 5.57 4.11
CA GLY A 221 16.34 5.35 2.69
C GLY A 221 16.03 3.92 2.31
N ASP A 222 16.04 3.04 3.28
CA ASP A 222 15.67 1.64 3.14
C ASP A 222 14.30 1.41 3.81
N LEU A 223 13.46 0.50 3.29
CA LEU A 223 12.15 0.23 3.89
C LEU A 223 12.30 -0.68 5.10
N ASP A 224 11.80 -0.22 6.24
CA ASP A 224 11.67 -0.96 7.49
C ASP A 224 10.29 -1.62 7.58
N LEU A 225 10.13 -2.61 8.46
CA LEU A 225 8.89 -3.37 8.58
C LEU A 225 8.29 -3.31 9.98
N ALA A 226 7.05 -2.85 10.08
CA ALA A 226 6.20 -3.03 11.25
C ALA A 226 5.34 -4.29 11.14
N VAL A 227 5.28 -5.09 12.20
CA VAL A 227 4.55 -6.37 12.26
C VAL A 227 3.66 -6.38 13.48
N SER A 228 2.36 -6.62 13.33
CA SER A 228 1.43 -6.83 14.44
C SER A 228 0.63 -8.12 14.29
N GLY A 229 0.06 -8.66 15.37
CA GLY A 229 -0.83 -9.81 15.30
C GLY A 229 -0.76 -10.77 16.48
N ASP A 230 -1.37 -11.93 16.31
CA ASP A 230 -1.33 -13.05 17.26
C ASP A 230 -0.21 -14.03 16.88
N ASN A 231 0.68 -14.33 17.83
CA ASN A 231 1.65 -15.42 17.72
C ASN A 231 1.17 -16.64 18.47
N VAL A 232 1.20 -17.82 17.83
CA VAL A 232 0.91 -19.10 18.50
C VAL A 232 2.18 -19.57 19.23
N THR A 233 2.17 -19.51 20.55
CA THR A 233 3.31 -19.96 21.35
C THR A 233 3.51 -21.48 21.30
N THR A 234 4.70 -21.95 21.59
CA THR A 234 5.05 -23.39 21.64
C THR A 234 4.18 -24.22 22.62
N THR A 235 3.50 -23.56 23.54
CA THR A 235 2.55 -24.19 24.48
C THR A 235 1.10 -24.13 24.02
N GLY A 236 0.85 -23.59 22.81
CA GLY A 236 -0.49 -23.44 22.20
C GLY A 236 -1.28 -22.25 22.73
N GLY A 237 -0.68 -21.34 23.50
CA GLY A 237 -1.27 -20.06 23.89
C GLY A 237 -1.08 -19.00 22.80
N LEU A 238 -1.97 -17.99 22.77
CA LEU A 238 -1.82 -16.81 21.91
C LEU A 238 -1.09 -15.70 22.66
N ARG A 239 -0.23 -14.99 21.95
CA ARG A 239 0.47 -13.80 22.45
C ARG A 239 0.33 -12.69 21.45
N GLU A 240 -0.15 -11.55 21.86
CA GLU A 240 -0.20 -10.33 21.07
C GLU A 240 1.22 -9.80 20.82
N ILE A 241 1.49 -9.44 19.59
CA ILE A 241 2.78 -8.96 19.12
C ILE A 241 2.57 -7.62 18.43
N THR A 242 3.50 -6.71 18.62
CA THR A 242 3.84 -5.63 17.71
C THR A 242 5.35 -5.47 17.81
N GLU A 243 6.03 -5.70 16.71
CA GLU A 243 7.48 -5.66 16.58
C GLU A 243 7.86 -4.85 15.34
N PHE A 244 9.02 -4.21 15.39
CA PHE A 244 9.58 -3.40 14.32
C PHE A 244 10.93 -3.97 13.93
N TYR A 245 11.20 -3.95 12.65
CA TYR A 245 12.42 -4.48 12.07
C TYR A 245 13.08 -3.40 11.24
N ILE A 246 14.25 -2.96 11.68
CA ILE A 246 15.10 -2.07 10.91
C ILE A 246 15.73 -2.87 9.78
N ASN A 247 15.66 -2.32 8.60
CA ASN A 247 16.36 -2.82 7.43
C ASN A 247 17.76 -2.19 7.41
N ASP A 248 18.81 -3.01 7.45
CA ASP A 248 20.16 -2.47 7.34
C ASP A 248 20.53 -2.17 5.88
N PRO A 249 21.65 -1.49 5.60
CA PRO A 249 22.00 -1.09 4.24
C PRO A 249 22.17 -2.23 3.22
N ILE A 250 22.07 -3.48 3.63
CA ILE A 250 22.21 -4.66 2.75
C ILE A 250 20.93 -5.50 2.62
N GLY A 251 19.79 -4.99 3.08
CA GLY A 251 18.51 -5.66 2.96
C GLY A 251 18.30 -6.79 3.99
N THR A 252 18.79 -6.61 5.22
CA THR A 252 18.60 -7.58 6.29
C THR A 252 17.73 -6.98 7.40
N LEU A 253 16.54 -7.52 7.59
CA LEU A 253 15.62 -7.09 8.63
C LEU A 253 16.09 -7.53 10.02
N SER A 254 16.31 -6.59 10.89
CA SER A 254 16.79 -6.79 12.26
C SER A 254 15.80 -6.23 13.28
N LEU A 255 15.43 -7.03 14.30
CA LEU A 255 14.48 -6.60 15.33
C LEU A 255 14.97 -5.33 16.04
N ASP A 256 14.16 -4.27 15.97
CA ASP A 256 14.36 -3.08 16.80
C ASP A 256 13.84 -3.32 18.21
N GLY A 257 14.75 -3.33 19.18
CA GLY A 257 14.43 -3.55 20.59
C GLY A 257 13.96 -2.30 21.35
N THR A 258 13.77 -1.16 20.67
CA THR A 258 13.54 0.15 21.33
C THR A 258 12.10 0.38 21.77
N LEU A 259 11.13 -0.38 21.26
CA LEU A 259 9.72 -0.13 21.48
C LEU A 259 9.18 -0.57 22.83
N ALA A 260 8.32 0.27 23.39
CA ALA A 260 7.67 0.04 24.67
C ALA A 260 6.74 -1.19 24.63
N ALA A 261 6.75 -1.98 25.70
CA ALA A 261 5.92 -3.19 25.84
C ALA A 261 4.38 -2.95 25.74
N ASP A 262 3.94 -1.69 25.60
CA ASP A 262 2.52 -1.30 25.63
C ASP A 262 1.89 -1.16 24.24
N THR A 263 2.67 -1.36 23.16
CA THR A 263 2.22 -1.29 21.76
C THR A 263 1.51 -2.54 21.25
N LYS A 264 1.55 -3.66 21.98
CA LYS A 264 1.10 -4.98 21.51
C LYS A 264 -0.39 -5.06 21.30
N VAL A 265 -0.78 -5.37 20.07
CA VAL A 265 -2.18 -5.53 19.64
C VAL A 265 -2.34 -6.76 18.75
N LYS A 266 -3.60 -7.14 18.51
CA LYS A 266 -4.02 -8.14 17.55
C LYS A 266 -5.31 -7.74 16.85
N GLY A 267 -5.53 -8.26 15.66
CA GLY A 267 -6.75 -8.00 14.88
C GLY A 267 -6.98 -6.52 14.68
N GLY A 268 -5.94 -5.81 14.32
CA GLY A 268 -5.97 -4.37 14.12
C GLY A 268 -5.06 -3.96 12.97
N ALA A 269 -4.84 -2.67 12.85
CA ALA A 269 -4.11 -2.02 11.77
C ALA A 269 -2.93 -1.21 12.27
N LEU A 270 -1.95 -1.05 11.38
CA LEU A 270 -0.79 -0.16 11.46
C LEU A 270 -0.87 0.82 10.30
N ALA A 271 -0.82 2.11 10.54
CA ALA A 271 -0.86 3.11 9.48
C ALA A 271 0.17 4.22 9.72
N TRP A 272 1.02 4.43 8.72
CA TRP A 272 2.09 5.43 8.76
C TRP A 272 1.67 6.72 8.06
N ALA A 273 1.99 7.87 8.66
CA ALA A 273 1.94 9.20 8.04
C ALA A 273 2.80 10.17 8.85
N ASP A 274 3.34 11.21 8.22
CA ASP A 274 3.94 12.35 8.93
C ASP A 274 2.82 13.29 9.39
N TYR A 275 2.04 12.88 10.44
CA TYR A 275 0.86 13.65 10.81
C TYR A 275 1.18 14.96 11.57
N ASP A 276 2.42 15.16 12.00
CA ASP A 276 2.79 16.39 12.69
C ASP A 276 3.74 17.30 11.89
N GLY A 277 3.99 16.95 10.61
CA GLY A 277 4.68 17.79 9.63
C GLY A 277 6.17 17.98 9.94
N ASP A 278 6.82 17.02 10.65
CA ASP A 278 8.22 17.17 11.03
C ASP A 278 9.21 16.44 10.09
N GLY A 279 8.69 15.74 9.08
CA GLY A 279 9.46 15.00 8.07
C GLY A 279 9.80 13.58 8.49
N ASN A 280 9.21 13.06 9.57
CA ASN A 280 9.38 11.67 9.99
C ASN A 280 8.03 10.96 9.98
N LEU A 281 7.97 9.73 9.46
CA LEU A 281 6.76 8.95 9.48
C LEU A 281 6.35 8.57 10.91
N ASP A 282 5.20 9.00 11.33
CA ASP A 282 4.55 8.69 12.60
C ASP A 282 3.63 7.47 12.45
N LEU A 283 3.23 6.84 13.55
CA LEU A 283 2.49 5.60 13.52
C LEU A 283 1.16 5.68 14.27
N ALA A 284 0.07 5.32 13.58
CA ALA A 284 -1.20 4.97 14.21
C ALA A 284 -1.30 3.46 14.41
N ILE A 285 -1.71 3.03 15.60
CA ILE A 285 -1.94 1.62 15.94
C ILE A 285 -3.34 1.45 16.48
N ALA A 286 -4.16 0.62 15.86
CA ALA A 286 -5.43 0.14 16.42
C ALA A 286 -5.39 -1.38 16.61
N GLY A 287 -6.23 -1.91 17.51
CA GLY A 287 -6.37 -3.34 17.67
C GLY A 287 -6.83 -3.77 19.05
N ARG A 288 -6.97 -5.07 19.26
CA ARG A 288 -7.35 -5.66 20.56
C ARG A 288 -6.15 -5.86 21.45
N LYS A 289 -6.37 -5.61 22.74
CA LYS A 289 -5.38 -5.80 23.80
C LYS A 289 -5.97 -6.68 24.90
N GLY A 290 -5.43 -7.87 25.09
CA GLY A 290 -6.00 -8.86 25.97
C GLY A 290 -7.36 -9.39 25.47
N ASP A 291 -8.11 -10.04 26.36
CA ASP A 291 -9.38 -10.68 25.98
C ASP A 291 -10.53 -9.68 25.75
N TRP A 292 -10.45 -8.47 26.33
CA TRP A 292 -11.59 -7.52 26.36
C TRP A 292 -11.19 -6.05 26.14
N GLY A 293 -9.90 -5.76 25.93
CA GLY A 293 -9.41 -4.40 25.70
C GLY A 293 -9.32 -4.08 24.20
N THR A 294 -9.45 -2.80 23.84
CA THR A 294 -9.03 -2.27 22.55
C THR A 294 -7.99 -1.19 22.78
N SER A 295 -7.06 -1.06 21.84
CA SER A 295 -6.04 -0.01 21.81
C SER A 295 -6.25 0.82 20.57
N PHE A 296 -6.10 2.12 20.69
CA PHE A 296 -5.95 3.04 19.57
C PHE A 296 -5.01 4.12 20.05
N GLN A 297 -3.82 4.20 19.47
CA GLN A 297 -2.72 5.02 19.92
C GLN A 297 -2.00 5.63 18.73
N LEU A 298 -1.51 6.86 18.89
CA LEU A 298 -0.59 7.51 17.97
C LEU A 298 0.79 7.59 18.59
N TYR A 299 1.80 7.39 17.79
CA TYR A 299 3.21 7.48 18.18
C TYR A 299 3.90 8.47 17.24
N ARG A 300 4.53 9.48 17.83
CA ARG A 300 5.41 10.42 17.14
C ARG A 300 6.79 9.83 16.99
N ASN A 301 7.34 9.96 15.83
CA ASN A 301 8.68 9.51 15.49
C ASN A 301 9.71 10.64 15.70
N ARG A 302 10.20 10.80 16.92
CA ARG A 302 11.09 11.93 17.29
C ARG A 302 12.21 11.52 18.24
N PRO A 303 13.48 11.59 17.82
CA PRO A 303 13.97 11.75 16.44
C PRO A 303 13.64 10.53 15.58
N ALA A 304 13.88 10.61 14.27
CA ALA A 304 13.67 9.49 13.36
C ALA A 304 14.19 8.17 13.94
N GLY A 305 13.43 7.09 13.79
CA GLY A 305 13.72 5.79 14.41
C GLY A 305 13.36 5.68 15.90
N VAL A 306 12.68 6.68 16.52
CA VAL A 306 12.27 6.63 17.93
C VAL A 306 10.80 6.98 18.08
N LEU A 307 9.96 5.96 18.18
CA LEU A 307 8.52 6.13 18.38
C LEU A 307 8.18 6.45 19.84
N VAL A 308 7.55 7.58 20.07
CA VAL A 308 7.11 8.08 21.37
C VAL A 308 5.59 8.25 21.38
N LEU A 309 4.92 7.64 22.37
CA LEU A 309 3.47 7.76 22.50
C LEU A 309 3.03 9.23 22.55
N ASP A 310 2.10 9.63 21.68
CA ASP A 310 1.45 10.93 21.76
C ASP A 310 0.39 10.94 22.88
N GLU A 311 0.77 11.43 24.05
CA GLU A 311 -0.12 11.54 25.20
C GLU A 311 -1.23 12.60 25.00
N THR A 312 -1.13 13.45 23.96
CA THR A 312 -2.15 14.46 23.63
C THR A 312 -3.35 13.85 22.93
N PHE A 313 -3.14 12.72 22.25
CA PHE A 313 -4.18 11.95 21.59
C PHE A 313 -4.94 11.10 22.62
N ASN A 314 -6.13 11.54 23.01
CA ASN A 314 -6.95 10.85 23.99
C ASN A 314 -8.41 10.80 23.57
N LEU A 315 -8.82 9.71 22.99
CA LEU A 315 -10.19 9.50 22.49
C LEU A 315 -11.21 9.16 23.57
N GLY A 316 -10.79 9.00 24.83
CA GLY A 316 -11.66 8.44 25.86
C GLY A 316 -11.96 6.94 25.63
N GLY A 317 -12.28 6.20 26.69
CA GLY A 317 -12.38 4.72 26.62
C GLY A 317 -13.45 4.15 25.68
N ALA A 318 -14.43 4.94 25.20
CA ALA A 318 -15.51 4.49 24.34
C ALA A 318 -15.20 4.53 22.83
N ARG A 319 -14.11 5.20 22.43
CA ARG A 319 -13.70 5.39 21.04
C ARG A 319 -12.46 4.58 20.65
N ARG A 320 -12.01 3.69 21.49
CA ARG A 320 -10.95 2.75 21.17
C ARG A 320 -11.55 1.62 20.36
N ILE A 321 -11.04 1.39 19.16
CA ILE A 321 -11.55 0.43 18.20
C ILE A 321 -10.50 -0.64 17.89
N ASP A 322 -10.99 -1.82 17.50
CA ASP A 322 -10.22 -2.88 16.88
C ASP A 322 -10.69 -2.99 15.41
N GLY A 323 -9.92 -2.49 14.47
CA GLY A 323 -10.32 -2.49 13.08
C GLY A 323 -9.28 -1.79 12.22
N ASP A 324 -9.70 -1.22 11.12
CA ASP A 324 -8.82 -0.69 10.11
C ASP A 324 -8.61 0.83 10.22
N LEU A 325 -7.48 1.30 9.69
CA LEU A 325 -6.99 2.68 9.73
C LEU A 325 -6.49 3.11 8.35
N ALA A 326 -6.84 4.33 7.93
CA ALA A 326 -6.33 4.90 6.68
C ALA A 326 -6.10 6.41 6.81
N TRP A 327 -4.90 6.85 6.43
CA TRP A 327 -4.53 8.26 6.38
C TRP A 327 -4.75 8.85 4.99
N ILE A 328 -5.21 10.10 4.94
CA ILE A 328 -5.23 10.99 3.78
C ILE A 328 -5.53 12.42 4.24
N ASP A 329 -5.14 13.42 3.48
CA ASP A 329 -5.63 14.79 3.63
C ASP A 329 -7.04 14.90 3.00
N TYR A 330 -8.11 14.61 3.77
CA TYR A 330 -9.47 14.54 3.22
C TYR A 330 -10.17 15.91 3.11
N ASP A 331 -9.70 16.93 3.83
CA ASP A 331 -10.27 18.27 3.77
C ASP A 331 -9.36 19.31 3.08
N ASN A 332 -8.26 18.83 2.50
CA ASN A 332 -7.29 19.58 1.69
C ASN A 332 -6.72 20.81 2.44
N ASP A 333 -6.40 20.63 3.73
CA ASP A 333 -5.76 21.66 4.54
C ASP A 333 -4.23 21.49 4.65
N GLY A 334 -3.70 20.38 4.10
CA GLY A 334 -2.29 20.05 4.00
C GLY A 334 -1.77 19.13 5.10
N ASP A 335 -2.62 18.73 6.04
CA ASP A 335 -2.29 17.83 7.15
C ASP A 335 -3.00 16.47 6.95
N PRO A 336 -2.34 15.30 7.04
CA PRO A 336 -3.02 14.01 6.87
C PRO A 336 -4.01 13.73 7.99
N ASP A 337 -5.24 13.39 7.61
CA ASP A 337 -6.37 13.02 8.46
C ASP A 337 -6.49 11.51 8.58
N LEU A 338 -7.20 11.02 9.62
CA LEU A 338 -7.28 9.60 9.91
C LEU A 338 -8.71 9.06 9.88
N ALA A 339 -9.01 8.18 8.92
CA ALA A 339 -10.20 7.33 9.00
C ALA A 339 -9.92 6.11 9.87
N ALA A 340 -10.93 5.69 10.63
CA ALA A 340 -10.85 4.52 11.49
C ALA A 340 -12.20 3.83 11.57
N THR A 341 -12.23 2.49 11.39
CA THR A 341 -13.44 1.68 11.52
C THR A 341 -13.18 0.46 12.38
N GLY A 342 -14.21 -0.05 13.06
CA GLY A 342 -14.07 -1.26 13.85
C GLY A 342 -15.02 -1.34 15.05
N ARG A 343 -14.66 -2.23 15.99
CA ARG A 343 -15.45 -2.50 17.19
C ARG A 343 -14.83 -1.87 18.42
N SER A 344 -15.64 -1.18 19.20
CA SER A 344 -15.22 -0.62 20.50
C SER A 344 -15.21 -1.66 21.62
N VAL A 345 -14.60 -1.29 22.77
CA VAL A 345 -14.63 -2.10 24.02
C VAL A 345 -16.04 -2.46 24.50
N LEU A 346 -17.06 -1.68 24.10
CA LEU A 346 -18.44 -1.95 24.42
C LEU A 346 -19.15 -2.83 23.38
N SER A 347 -18.40 -3.40 22.43
CA SER A 347 -18.91 -4.15 21.28
C SER A 347 -19.88 -3.33 20.40
N VAL A 348 -19.70 -2.02 20.35
CA VAL A 348 -20.40 -1.13 19.43
C VAL A 348 -19.50 -0.92 18.20
N TYR A 349 -20.04 -1.12 17.02
CA TYR A 349 -19.35 -0.88 15.77
C TYR A 349 -19.36 0.61 15.46
N GLN A 350 -18.24 1.13 15.04
CA GLN A 350 -18.02 2.58 14.88
C GLN A 350 -17.13 2.84 13.66
N ALA A 351 -17.34 3.96 13.02
CA ALA A 351 -16.45 4.54 12.05
C ALA A 351 -16.28 6.03 12.34
N PHE A 352 -15.08 6.54 12.15
CA PHE A 352 -14.71 7.91 12.43
C PHE A 352 -13.78 8.45 11.36
N VAL A 353 -13.86 9.73 11.09
CA VAL A 353 -12.78 10.52 10.51
C VAL A 353 -12.32 11.52 11.58
N PHE A 354 -11.03 11.56 11.81
CA PHE A 354 -10.38 12.48 12.73
C PHE A 354 -9.63 13.51 11.90
N SER A 355 -10.01 14.77 12.02
CA SER A 355 -9.28 15.86 11.38
C SER A 355 -8.00 16.16 12.13
N ASN A 356 -6.97 16.45 11.37
CA ASN A 356 -5.68 16.91 11.83
C ASN A 356 -5.55 18.41 11.60
N GLU A 357 -5.07 19.15 12.55
CA GLU A 357 -4.74 20.57 12.42
C GLU A 357 -3.33 20.79 12.98
N ASN A 358 -2.33 20.82 12.12
CA ASN A 358 -0.91 21.05 12.48
C ASN A 358 -0.41 20.05 13.56
N GLY A 359 -0.57 18.75 13.32
CA GLY A 359 -0.15 17.69 14.21
C GLY A 359 -1.05 17.51 15.44
N ARG A 360 -2.27 18.03 15.37
CA ARG A 360 -3.26 17.92 16.43
C ARG A 360 -4.50 17.22 15.94
N ILE A 361 -4.59 15.96 16.21
CA ILE A 361 -5.75 15.14 15.85
C ILE A 361 -6.95 15.53 16.74
N SER A 362 -8.06 15.88 16.12
CA SER A 362 -9.31 16.27 16.75
C SER A 362 -10.52 15.63 16.06
N GLY A 363 -11.71 15.77 16.58
CA GLY A 363 -12.92 15.23 15.95
C GLY A 363 -13.27 13.81 16.37
N GLY A 364 -13.75 12.99 15.45
CA GLY A 364 -14.32 11.66 15.74
C GLY A 364 -15.60 11.74 16.58
N GLY A 365 -16.24 12.90 16.65
CA GLY A 365 -17.52 13.09 17.31
C GLY A 365 -18.67 12.66 16.42
N SER A 366 -19.72 12.05 17.01
CA SER A 366 -20.95 11.64 16.31
C SER A 366 -21.73 12.79 15.65
N ALA A 367 -21.20 14.01 15.69
CA ALA A 367 -21.80 15.19 15.08
C ALA A 367 -21.18 15.53 13.70
N GLU A 368 -20.00 15.00 13.37
CA GLU A 368 -19.27 15.37 12.15
C GLU A 368 -19.42 14.34 11.02
N THR A 369 -19.74 13.10 11.34
CA THR A 369 -19.92 12.07 10.30
C THR A 369 -21.08 11.14 10.65
N SER A 370 -22.00 10.95 9.71
CA SER A 370 -23.05 9.91 9.77
C SER A 370 -22.55 8.57 9.22
N LEU A 371 -21.26 8.29 9.38
CA LEU A 371 -20.67 7.03 8.91
C LEU A 371 -21.31 5.85 9.63
N GLU A 372 -21.63 4.82 8.86
CA GLU A 372 -22.08 3.57 9.42
C GLU A 372 -20.90 2.84 10.08
N GLY A 373 -21.06 2.45 11.34
CA GLY A 373 -20.05 1.69 12.05
C GLY A 373 -19.99 0.26 11.55
N LEU A 374 -18.85 -0.12 11.00
CA LEU A 374 -18.59 -1.45 10.46
C LEU A 374 -17.43 -2.13 11.22
N ALA A 375 -17.40 -3.46 11.21
CA ALA A 375 -16.33 -4.22 11.81
C ALA A 375 -15.95 -5.45 10.98
N GLY A 376 -14.66 -5.83 11.01
CA GLY A 376 -14.14 -6.99 10.30
C GLY A 376 -14.07 -6.82 8.78
N GLY A 377 -13.76 -5.63 8.35
CA GLY A 377 -13.53 -5.25 6.96
C GLY A 377 -12.47 -4.15 6.89
N THR A 378 -12.49 -3.35 5.86
CA THR A 378 -11.46 -2.36 5.52
C THR A 378 -12.01 -0.94 5.47
N ALA A 379 -11.09 0.03 5.62
CA ALA A 379 -11.26 1.44 5.32
C ALA A 379 -10.19 1.86 4.31
N THR A 380 -10.58 2.49 3.21
CA THR A 380 -9.62 2.97 2.21
C THR A 380 -10.12 4.25 1.55
N TRP A 381 -9.18 5.12 1.18
CA TRP A 381 -9.43 6.39 0.55
C TRP A 381 -9.09 6.39 -0.94
N VAL A 382 -9.81 7.20 -1.70
CA VAL A 382 -9.58 7.44 -3.12
C VAL A 382 -10.36 8.68 -3.55
N ASP A 383 -9.90 9.42 -4.53
CA ASP A 383 -10.72 10.37 -5.31
C ASP A 383 -11.24 9.61 -6.53
N TYR A 384 -12.38 8.86 -6.37
CA TYR A 384 -12.86 7.98 -7.45
C TYR A 384 -13.70 8.72 -8.49
N ASP A 385 -14.21 9.92 -8.16
CA ASP A 385 -15.01 10.74 -9.07
C ASP A 385 -14.23 11.94 -9.62
N GLU A 386 -12.92 12.01 -9.35
CA GLU A 386 -11.96 13.00 -9.85
C GLU A 386 -12.38 14.45 -9.58
N ASP A 387 -13.12 14.66 -8.48
CA ASP A 387 -13.55 16.01 -8.10
C ASP A 387 -12.51 16.77 -7.26
N GLY A 388 -11.36 16.15 -6.99
CA GLY A 388 -10.25 16.67 -6.18
C GLY A 388 -10.50 16.54 -4.68
N ARG A 389 -11.36 15.63 -4.26
CA ARG A 389 -11.65 15.34 -2.85
C ARG A 389 -11.59 13.85 -2.60
N ALA A 390 -10.85 13.47 -1.59
CA ALA A 390 -10.75 12.07 -1.22
C ALA A 390 -12.07 11.52 -0.68
N ASP A 391 -12.54 10.42 -1.27
CA ASP A 391 -13.73 9.66 -0.93
C ASP A 391 -13.38 8.45 -0.07
N LEU A 392 -14.30 7.98 0.76
CA LEU A 392 -14.07 6.91 1.71
C LEU A 392 -14.86 5.66 1.40
N LEU A 393 -14.17 4.54 1.19
CA LEU A 393 -14.81 3.22 1.16
C LEU A 393 -14.67 2.54 2.52
N LEU A 394 -15.79 2.06 3.05
CA LEU A 394 -15.84 1.23 4.25
C LEU A 394 -16.49 -0.11 3.93
N SER A 395 -15.91 -1.20 4.43
CA SER A 395 -16.54 -2.52 4.34
C SER A 395 -16.61 -3.22 5.70
N GLY A 396 -17.44 -4.25 5.82
CA GLY A 396 -17.56 -5.04 7.04
C GLY A 396 -19.00 -5.44 7.39
N THR A 397 -19.22 -5.81 8.64
CA THR A 397 -20.54 -6.07 9.20
C THR A 397 -21.02 -4.91 10.06
N ASP A 398 -22.29 -4.55 9.92
CA ASP A 398 -22.94 -3.58 10.80
C ASP A 398 -23.34 -4.19 12.16
N GLN A 399 -23.87 -3.36 13.05
CA GLN A 399 -24.30 -3.79 14.40
C GLN A 399 -25.41 -4.83 14.38
N SER A 400 -26.18 -4.98 13.29
CA SER A 400 -27.22 -5.99 13.11
C SER A 400 -26.67 -7.32 12.60
N GLY A 401 -25.41 -7.34 12.13
CA GLY A 401 -24.75 -8.46 11.48
C GLY A 401 -24.98 -8.49 9.96
N GLU A 402 -25.50 -7.42 9.37
CA GLU A 402 -25.61 -7.27 7.93
C GLU A 402 -24.24 -6.91 7.35
N ARG A 403 -23.89 -7.50 6.22
CA ARG A 403 -22.66 -7.22 5.48
C ARG A 403 -22.86 -5.99 4.63
N ARG A 404 -21.91 -5.08 4.70
CA ARG A 404 -21.96 -3.79 4.00
C ARG A 404 -20.63 -3.51 3.31
N THR A 405 -20.72 -2.83 2.18
CA THR A 405 -19.61 -2.09 1.55
C THR A 405 -20.20 -0.79 1.08
N ILE A 406 -19.70 0.31 1.60
CA ILE A 406 -20.28 1.64 1.40
C ILE A 406 -19.17 2.57 0.93
N LEU A 407 -19.39 3.17 -0.23
CA LEU A 407 -18.56 4.24 -0.76
C LEU A 407 -19.24 5.58 -0.43
N TYR A 408 -18.51 6.46 0.23
CA TYR A 408 -18.95 7.79 0.62
C TYR A 408 -18.25 8.85 -0.23
N ASN A 409 -19.04 9.69 -0.92
CA ASN A 409 -18.51 10.86 -1.60
C ASN A 409 -18.21 11.96 -0.60
N ASN A 410 -17.07 12.60 -0.76
CA ASN A 410 -16.68 13.77 0.00
C ASN A 410 -17.30 15.05 -0.59
N GLN A 411 -18.26 15.61 0.12
CA GLN A 411 -18.93 16.87 -0.25
C GLN A 411 -18.51 18.01 0.67
N SER A 412 -17.27 17.99 1.15
CA SER A 412 -16.73 19.09 1.94
C SER A 412 -16.79 20.41 1.16
N THR A 413 -16.83 21.51 1.87
CA THR A 413 -16.76 22.86 1.28
C THR A 413 -15.31 23.33 1.10
N ALA A 414 -14.33 22.49 1.42
CA ALA A 414 -12.93 22.74 1.14
C ALA A 414 -12.71 22.93 -0.36
N LEU A 415 -11.67 23.66 -0.72
CA LEU A 415 -11.25 23.72 -2.12
C LEU A 415 -10.84 22.33 -2.57
N PRO A 416 -11.15 21.94 -3.83
CA PRO A 416 -10.61 20.71 -4.38
C PRO A 416 -9.10 20.73 -4.33
N ASN A 417 -8.49 19.57 -4.07
CA ASN A 417 -7.06 19.41 -4.23
C ASN A 417 -6.62 19.71 -5.67
N THR A 418 -5.43 20.23 -5.83
CA THR A 418 -4.83 20.46 -7.15
C THR A 418 -3.54 19.66 -7.26
N ALA A 419 -3.35 18.96 -8.38
CA ALA A 419 -2.15 18.15 -8.56
C ALA A 419 -0.87 18.98 -8.36
N PRO A 420 0.16 18.44 -7.68
CA PRO A 420 1.42 19.12 -7.45
C PRO A 420 2.19 19.37 -8.75
N THR A 421 3.26 20.17 -8.68
CA THR A 421 4.14 20.35 -9.83
C THR A 421 5.17 19.24 -9.93
N ALA A 422 5.50 18.82 -11.16
CA ALA A 422 6.60 17.87 -11.37
C ALA A 422 7.96 18.48 -10.95
N PRO A 423 8.92 17.66 -10.50
CA PRO A 423 10.29 18.09 -10.27
C PRO A 423 10.91 18.67 -11.54
N ILE A 424 11.47 19.89 -11.46
CA ILE A 424 12.00 20.61 -12.63
C ILE A 424 13.52 20.50 -12.79
N ALA A 425 14.23 20.04 -11.77
CA ALA A 425 15.68 19.91 -11.77
C ALA A 425 16.07 18.50 -11.33
N LEU A 426 16.47 17.69 -12.30
CA LEU A 426 16.98 16.34 -12.08
C LEU A 426 18.51 16.38 -12.11
N ASN A 427 19.15 15.80 -11.09
CA ASN A 427 20.62 15.71 -11.04
C ASN A 427 21.08 14.52 -11.88
N PRO A 428 22.23 14.62 -12.58
CA PRO A 428 22.80 13.44 -13.24
C PRO A 428 23.00 12.30 -12.23
N PRO A 429 22.54 11.07 -12.54
CA PRO A 429 22.72 9.95 -11.63
C PRO A 429 24.18 9.62 -11.37
N THR A 430 24.49 9.23 -10.12
CA THR A 430 25.83 8.74 -9.76
C THR A 430 25.83 7.22 -9.84
N VAL A 431 26.65 6.68 -10.75
CA VAL A 431 26.72 5.23 -11.02
C VAL A 431 27.98 4.64 -10.40
N THR A 432 27.82 3.51 -9.73
CA THR A 432 28.93 2.65 -9.28
C THR A 432 28.68 1.22 -9.78
N SER A 433 29.54 0.27 -9.46
CA SER A 433 29.44 -1.11 -9.97
C SER A 433 28.13 -1.84 -9.60
N ASN A 434 27.47 -1.45 -8.53
CA ASN A 434 26.26 -2.13 -8.00
C ASN A 434 25.23 -1.17 -7.44
N ARG A 435 25.31 0.13 -7.79
CA ARG A 435 24.47 1.15 -7.18
C ARG A 435 24.33 2.34 -8.10
N ILE A 436 23.12 2.84 -8.24
CA ILE A 436 22.78 4.05 -8.96
C ILE A 436 22.05 4.97 -7.98
N LEU A 437 22.53 6.19 -7.82
CA LEU A 437 21.88 7.22 -7.02
C LEU A 437 21.21 8.22 -7.96
N PHE A 438 19.89 8.27 -7.92
CA PHE A 438 19.09 9.31 -8.55
C PHE A 438 18.85 10.46 -7.57
N GLY A 439 18.68 11.68 -8.08
CA GLY A 439 18.39 12.83 -7.23
C GLY A 439 17.68 13.94 -8.01
N TRP A 440 16.83 14.68 -7.33
CA TRP A 440 16.02 15.76 -7.93
C TRP A 440 15.79 16.91 -6.95
N ALA A 441 15.36 18.06 -7.47
CA ALA A 441 14.80 19.10 -6.63
C ALA A 441 13.31 18.81 -6.38
N PRO A 442 12.77 19.17 -5.21
CA PRO A 442 11.36 18.89 -4.89
C PRO A 442 10.42 19.60 -5.88
N GLY A 443 9.26 19.00 -6.12
CA GLY A 443 8.09 19.66 -6.66
C GLY A 443 7.53 20.68 -5.66
N THR A 444 6.43 21.30 -6.03
CA THR A 444 5.69 22.21 -5.13
C THR A 444 4.22 21.93 -5.26
N ASP A 445 3.52 22.10 -4.19
CA ASP A 445 2.08 22.03 -4.13
C ASP A 445 1.51 23.26 -3.41
N ALA A 446 0.24 23.57 -3.63
CA ALA A 446 -0.42 24.74 -3.06
C ALA A 446 -1.12 24.42 -1.74
N GLU A 447 -1.61 23.20 -1.61
CA GLU A 447 -2.38 22.69 -0.49
C GLU A 447 -1.51 21.90 0.48
N SER A 448 -0.58 21.05 -0.03
CA SER A 448 0.26 20.14 0.76
C SER A 448 1.72 20.54 0.78
N THR A 449 2.35 20.45 1.95
CA THR A 449 3.81 20.57 2.12
C THR A 449 4.51 19.21 2.16
N GLU A 450 3.76 18.14 2.36
CA GLU A 450 4.24 16.77 2.43
C GLU A 450 4.12 16.11 1.07
N LEU A 451 5.26 16.05 0.37
CA LEU A 451 5.34 15.52 -0.98
C LEU A 451 6.14 14.22 -1.00
N THR A 452 5.58 13.23 -1.64
CA THR A 452 6.28 11.97 -1.97
C THR A 452 6.58 11.92 -3.47
N TYR A 453 7.35 10.93 -3.91
CA TYR A 453 7.81 10.88 -5.28
C TYR A 453 7.69 9.48 -5.87
N ASN A 454 7.26 9.41 -7.13
CA ASN A 454 7.43 8.24 -7.97
C ASN A 454 8.67 8.43 -8.84
N LEU A 455 9.55 7.45 -8.82
CA LEU A 455 10.64 7.31 -9.79
C LEU A 455 10.26 6.20 -10.77
N ARG A 456 10.54 6.39 -12.05
CA ARG A 456 10.55 5.31 -13.02
C ARG A 456 11.87 5.28 -13.77
N VAL A 457 12.34 4.09 -14.12
CA VAL A 457 13.56 3.84 -14.88
C VAL A 457 13.28 2.72 -15.88
N GLY A 458 13.51 2.96 -17.16
CA GLY A 458 13.24 1.99 -18.21
C GLY A 458 14.31 1.94 -19.28
N THR A 459 14.18 0.99 -20.20
CA THR A 459 15.06 0.78 -21.36
C THR A 459 14.59 1.56 -22.59
N GLU A 460 13.34 2.04 -22.56
CA GLU A 460 12.73 2.89 -23.59
C GLU A 460 12.15 4.17 -22.97
N PRO A 461 11.97 5.23 -23.77
CA PRO A 461 11.33 6.46 -23.28
C PRO A 461 9.93 6.18 -22.70
N GLY A 462 9.72 6.60 -21.47
CA GLY A 462 8.47 6.38 -20.74
C GLY A 462 8.36 5.03 -20.06
N GLY A 463 9.33 4.14 -20.27
CA GLY A 463 9.33 2.79 -19.69
C GLY A 463 9.64 2.75 -18.19
N GLY A 464 9.29 1.62 -17.55
CA GLY A 464 9.47 1.32 -16.14
C GLY A 464 10.09 -0.04 -15.86
N GLU A 465 10.67 -0.70 -16.86
CA GLU A 465 11.11 -2.11 -16.80
C GLU A 465 12.27 -2.38 -15.82
N ILE A 466 12.86 -1.32 -15.27
CA ILE A 466 13.94 -1.42 -14.28
C ILE A 466 13.47 -1.00 -12.90
N TYR A 467 12.60 -0.01 -12.84
CA TYR A 467 11.94 0.48 -11.64
C TYR A 467 10.62 1.08 -12.07
N SER A 468 9.53 0.44 -11.70
CA SER A 468 8.22 0.87 -12.16
C SER A 468 7.77 2.14 -11.44
N GLY A 469 7.30 3.10 -12.24
CA GLY A 469 6.60 4.26 -11.71
C GLY A 469 5.10 4.04 -11.55
N THR A 470 4.61 2.87 -11.94
CA THR A 470 3.20 2.51 -11.78
C THR A 470 2.92 2.26 -10.30
N ALA A 471 2.10 3.11 -9.71
CA ALA A 471 1.85 3.07 -8.28
C ALA A 471 0.35 2.83 -8.02
N MET A 472 0.08 2.08 -6.97
CA MET A 472 -1.22 2.01 -6.31
C MET A 472 -1.64 3.40 -5.84
N VAL A 473 -2.91 3.56 -5.46
CA VAL A 473 -3.33 4.73 -4.66
C VAL A 473 -2.55 4.76 -3.36
N GLY A 474 -1.84 5.84 -3.13
CA GLY A 474 -0.97 5.98 -1.96
C GLY A 474 0.24 6.87 -2.21
N PRO A 475 1.15 6.96 -1.25
CA PRO A 475 2.38 7.72 -1.37
C PRO A 475 3.28 7.15 -2.48
N GLY A 476 4.13 8.01 -3.05
CA GLY A 476 5.04 7.63 -4.13
C GLY A 476 6.04 6.53 -3.74
N ASN A 477 6.45 5.71 -4.71
CA ASN A 477 7.33 4.55 -4.54
C ASN A 477 8.74 4.87 -3.99
N SER A 478 9.14 6.13 -4.02
CA SER A 478 10.43 6.63 -3.50
C SER A 478 10.30 7.38 -2.16
N GLY A 479 9.08 7.43 -1.59
CA GLY A 479 8.80 8.10 -0.32
C GLY A 479 9.04 9.60 -0.35
N PHE A 480 9.34 10.20 0.80
CA PHE A 480 9.50 11.66 0.99
C PHE A 480 10.85 12.22 0.53
N LYS A 481 11.84 11.38 0.26
CA LYS A 481 13.18 11.83 -0.10
C LYS A 481 13.26 12.29 -1.54
N THR A 482 14.06 13.33 -1.78
CA THR A 482 14.38 13.82 -3.12
C THR A 482 15.56 13.09 -3.76
N ASN A 483 15.76 11.85 -3.37
CA ASN A 483 16.72 10.93 -3.96
C ASN A 483 16.31 9.48 -3.70
N LYS A 484 16.70 8.58 -4.59
CA LYS A 484 16.52 7.13 -4.45
C LYS A 484 17.79 6.41 -4.86
N ILE A 485 18.14 5.38 -4.13
CA ILE A 485 19.23 4.49 -4.45
C ILE A 485 18.64 3.22 -5.06
N LEU A 486 19.08 2.90 -6.26
CA LEU A 486 18.83 1.60 -6.88
C LEU A 486 20.07 0.73 -6.68
N ARG A 487 19.96 -0.38 -5.97
CA ARG A 487 21.06 -1.31 -5.64
C ARG A 487 21.16 -2.44 -6.65
N ARG A 488 21.28 -2.06 -7.90
CA ARG A 488 21.30 -2.96 -9.06
C ARG A 488 22.44 -2.60 -10.01
N SER A 489 23.06 -3.61 -10.61
CA SER A 489 23.95 -3.43 -11.73
C SER A 489 23.17 -3.45 -13.02
N LEU A 490 23.12 -2.34 -13.72
CA LEU A 490 22.52 -2.32 -15.06
C LEU A 490 23.53 -2.70 -16.13
N PRO A 491 23.14 -3.51 -17.13
CA PRO A 491 23.95 -3.78 -18.32
C PRO A 491 24.33 -2.50 -19.05
N PRO A 492 25.44 -2.49 -19.82
CA PRO A 492 25.78 -1.35 -20.66
C PRO A 492 24.71 -1.08 -21.70
N ASP A 493 23.96 -0.01 -21.51
CA ASP A 493 22.90 0.44 -22.41
C ASP A 493 22.51 1.91 -22.11
N THR A 494 21.53 2.40 -22.84
CA THR A 494 20.86 3.69 -22.61
C THR A 494 19.57 3.46 -21.86
N TYR A 495 19.44 4.10 -20.71
CA TYR A 495 18.24 4.05 -19.87
C TYR A 495 17.60 5.43 -19.80
N PHE A 496 16.31 5.44 -19.57
CA PHE A 496 15.49 6.65 -19.45
C PHE A 496 14.90 6.70 -18.05
N TRP A 497 14.83 7.89 -17.45
CA TRP A 497 14.25 8.03 -16.12
C TRP A 497 13.55 9.37 -15.95
N SER A 498 12.52 9.37 -15.13
CA SER A 498 11.75 10.54 -14.77
C SER A 498 11.16 10.41 -13.38
N VAL A 499 10.72 11.51 -12.81
CA VAL A 499 10.18 11.60 -11.47
C VAL A 499 8.82 12.31 -11.51
N GLN A 500 7.88 11.83 -10.72
CA GLN A 500 6.56 12.40 -10.52
C GLN A 500 6.39 12.76 -9.05
N THR A 501 5.78 13.88 -8.73
CA THR A 501 5.42 14.27 -7.35
C THR A 501 4.03 13.74 -7.02
N VAL A 502 3.84 13.32 -5.78
CA VAL A 502 2.55 12.89 -5.22
C VAL A 502 2.32 13.68 -3.93
N ASP A 503 1.14 14.26 -3.76
CA ASP A 503 0.77 15.04 -2.58
C ASP A 503 0.08 14.20 -1.48
N GLY A 504 -0.37 14.86 -0.41
CA GLY A 504 -1.01 14.22 0.75
C GLY A 504 -2.41 13.65 0.49
N SER A 505 -3.06 14.08 -0.59
CA SER A 505 -4.35 13.54 -1.09
C SER A 505 -4.16 12.52 -2.22
N PHE A 506 -2.91 12.12 -2.48
CA PHE A 506 -2.45 11.18 -3.50
C PHE A 506 -2.64 11.63 -4.94
N ALA A 507 -2.92 12.92 -5.19
CA ALA A 507 -2.91 13.45 -6.54
C ALA A 507 -1.48 13.53 -7.08
N ARG A 508 -1.32 13.30 -8.37
CA ARG A 508 -0.04 13.13 -9.06
C ARG A 508 0.23 14.26 -10.04
N SER A 509 1.47 14.75 -10.06
CA SER A 509 1.91 15.67 -11.11
C SER A 509 2.04 14.97 -12.46
N ASP A 510 2.22 15.75 -13.52
CA ASP A 510 2.87 15.21 -14.72
C ASP A 510 4.25 14.64 -14.37
N TRP A 511 4.76 13.70 -15.20
CA TRP A 511 6.15 13.26 -15.10
C TRP A 511 7.11 14.42 -15.44
N SER A 512 8.21 14.50 -14.73
CA SER A 512 9.29 15.43 -15.06
C SER A 512 9.79 15.23 -16.49
N GLN A 513 10.52 16.20 -17.03
CA GLN A 513 11.24 15.99 -18.28
C GLN A 513 12.18 14.79 -18.14
N GLU A 514 11.98 13.79 -18.98
CA GLU A 514 12.77 12.57 -18.98
C GLU A 514 14.25 12.83 -19.21
N GLN A 515 15.09 12.11 -18.50
CA GLN A 515 16.54 12.17 -18.56
C GLN A 515 17.12 10.86 -19.06
N ILE A 516 18.33 10.94 -19.62
CA ILE A 516 19.06 9.80 -20.15
C ILE A 516 20.17 9.41 -19.18
N LEU A 517 20.26 8.11 -18.86
CA LEU A 517 21.37 7.50 -18.15
C LEU A 517 22.07 6.53 -19.10
N ASN A 518 23.33 6.82 -19.43
CA ASN A 518 24.14 5.93 -20.27
C ASN A 518 25.08 5.11 -19.39
N ILE A 519 24.89 3.78 -19.39
CA ILE A 519 25.83 2.85 -18.77
C ILE A 519 26.80 2.36 -19.84
N GLN A 520 28.07 2.70 -19.70
CA GLN A 520 29.09 2.37 -20.69
C GLN A 520 29.77 1.04 -20.33
N GLN A 521 30.04 0.25 -21.35
CA GLN A 521 30.91 -0.92 -21.21
C GLN A 521 32.37 -0.46 -21.26
N PHE A 522 33.16 -0.81 -20.23
CA PHE A 522 34.60 -0.69 -20.36
C PHE A 522 35.09 -1.66 -21.44
N VAL A 523 35.39 -1.14 -22.62
CA VAL A 523 36.06 -1.89 -23.68
C VAL A 523 37.55 -1.94 -23.34
N SER A 524 38.14 -3.15 -23.25
CA SER A 524 39.56 -3.27 -23.07
C SER A 524 40.26 -2.49 -24.21
N SER A 525 40.97 -1.42 -23.87
CA SER A 525 41.81 -0.74 -24.83
C SER A 525 42.85 -1.75 -25.32
N ASP A 526 43.17 -1.76 -26.62
CA ASP A 526 44.26 -2.55 -27.18
C ASP A 526 45.65 -2.13 -26.68
N GLN A 527 45.70 -1.24 -25.70
CA GLN A 527 46.90 -0.77 -25.05
C GLN A 527 47.51 -1.87 -24.20
N ARG A 528 48.65 -2.37 -24.63
CA ARG A 528 49.44 -3.36 -23.87
C ARG A 528 50.21 -2.63 -22.77
N ILE A 529 49.68 -2.68 -21.54
CA ILE A 529 50.47 -2.34 -20.37
C ILE A 529 51.56 -3.36 -20.18
N ARG A 530 52.84 -2.94 -20.10
CA ARG A 530 53.94 -3.88 -19.83
C ARG A 530 53.73 -4.62 -18.54
N ALA A 531 53.91 -5.93 -18.55
CA ALA A 531 53.90 -6.73 -17.33
C ALA A 531 54.96 -6.19 -16.35
N LEU A 532 54.54 -5.70 -15.20
CA LEU A 532 55.41 -5.25 -14.12
C LEU A 532 55.50 -6.37 -13.06
N LYS A 533 56.70 -6.53 -12.52
CA LYS A 533 56.92 -7.41 -11.38
C LYS A 533 56.76 -6.56 -10.10
N GLU A 534 55.83 -6.88 -9.25
CA GLU A 534 55.54 -6.16 -8.01
C GLU A 534 55.05 -4.68 -8.25
N ALA A 535 53.86 -4.54 -8.89
CA ALA A 535 53.28 -3.25 -9.19
C ALA A 535 51.98 -3.05 -8.37
N ALA A 536 51.79 -1.81 -7.88
CA ALA A 536 50.47 -1.28 -7.53
C ALA A 536 49.90 -0.58 -8.76
N MET A 537 48.60 -0.75 -9.01
CA MET A 537 47.88 0.00 -10.04
C MET A 537 46.84 0.86 -9.35
N ASP A 538 46.67 2.06 -9.84
CA ASP A 538 45.63 2.98 -9.41
C ASP A 538 44.97 3.58 -10.64
N TRP A 539 43.74 4.03 -10.50
CA TRP A 539 42.96 4.63 -11.57
C TRP A 539 42.93 6.13 -11.37
N GLY A 540 42.96 6.85 -12.43
CA GLY A 540 42.82 8.30 -12.45
C GLY A 540 42.35 8.77 -13.81
N ASP A 541 41.59 9.86 -13.83
CA ASP A 541 41.18 10.55 -15.04
C ASP A 541 42.44 11.09 -15.74
N TYR A 542 42.83 10.44 -16.84
CA TYR A 542 44.09 10.66 -17.52
C TYR A 542 44.07 11.88 -18.46
N ASP A 543 42.94 12.13 -19.07
CA ASP A 543 42.75 13.21 -20.05
C ASP A 543 41.85 14.35 -19.56
N GLY A 544 41.32 14.25 -18.35
CA GLY A 544 40.54 15.30 -17.69
C GLY A 544 39.13 15.45 -18.26
N ASP A 545 38.61 14.42 -18.90
CA ASP A 545 37.26 14.43 -19.50
C ASP A 545 36.18 13.93 -18.56
N GLY A 546 36.55 13.49 -17.34
CA GLY A 546 35.65 13.00 -16.30
C GLY A 546 35.53 11.48 -16.23
N ASP A 547 36.20 10.72 -17.11
CA ASP A 547 36.27 9.26 -17.11
C ASP A 547 37.54 8.75 -16.39
N LEU A 548 37.48 7.55 -15.75
CA LEU A 548 38.62 6.93 -15.05
C LEU A 548 39.42 5.98 -15.94
#